data_d1159dd3b44c821eb78c7a0d757d3415
#
_entry.id   d1159dd3b44c821eb78c7a0d757d3415
#
_cell.length_a   1.000
_cell.length_b   1.000
_cell.length_c   1.000
_cell.angle_alpha   90.00
_cell.angle_beta   90.00
_cell.angle_gamma   90.00
#
_symmetry.space_group_name_H-M   'P 1'
#
loop_
_entity.id
_entity.type
_entity.pdbx_description
1 polymer ?
#
loop_
_entity_poly.entity_id
_entity_poly.type
_entity_poly.pdbx_seq_one_letter_code
_entity_poly.pdbx_strand_id
1 'polypeptide(L)'
;TIELLSALDMLCLVILIIVQTIMAMKMARQNKLLEQRAYTDARTGLPNRSACKEILNNNEIISSPTACIIFDLNNLKFINDTMGHSAGDRLIVKFAGLLRSVFPEKDFVGRYGGDEFMVVIYDTDKAEVYEILKCLCLEKDKLNNTGNELQIDYACGWAISEDYKESTLQILFDSADSYMYENKQLCKKQNQ
;
A
#
# COMPACT_ATOMS: atom_id res chain seq x y z
N THR A 1 -2.67 -60.16 -25.07
CA THR A 1 -1.35 -59.55 -24.70
C THR A 1 -1.18 -58.14 -25.26
N ILE A 2 -1.59 -57.85 -26.50
CA ILE A 2 -1.46 -56.51 -27.12
C ILE A 2 -2.44 -55.50 -26.50
N GLU A 3 -3.69 -55.89 -26.21
CA GLU A 3 -4.67 -55.06 -25.55
C GLU A 3 -4.26 -54.67 -24.10
N LEU A 4 -3.63 -55.58 -23.39
CA LEU A 4 -3.11 -55.34 -22.04
C LEU A 4 -1.96 -54.35 -22.04
N LEU A 5 -1.07 -54.41 -23.03
CA LEU A 5 0.01 -53.42 -23.21
C LEU A 5 -0.54 -52.02 -23.56
N SER A 6 -1.54 -51.92 -24.44
CA SER A 6 -2.17 -50.63 -24.78
C SER A 6 -2.92 -50.02 -23.58
N ALA A 7 -3.54 -50.83 -22.73
CA ALA A 7 -4.19 -50.34 -21.53
C ALA A 7 -3.17 -49.84 -20.49
N LEU A 8 -2.01 -50.49 -20.38
CA LEU A 8 -0.93 -50.07 -19.48
C LEU A 8 -0.30 -48.74 -19.95
N ASP A 9 -0.09 -48.60 -21.26
CA ASP A 9 0.41 -47.33 -21.84
C ASP A 9 -0.55 -46.16 -21.62
N MET A 10 -1.86 -46.39 -21.77
CA MET A 10 -2.89 -45.38 -21.48
C MET A 10 -2.91 -45.01 -19.99
N LEU A 11 -2.78 -45.99 -19.10
CA LEU A 11 -2.71 -45.73 -17.65
C LEU A 11 -1.46 -44.93 -17.31
N CYS A 12 -0.30 -45.27 -17.87
CA CYS A 12 0.94 -44.51 -17.64
C CYS A 12 0.79 -43.05 -18.14
N LEU A 13 0.16 -42.83 -19.32
CA LEU A 13 -0.09 -41.50 -19.86
C LEU A 13 -1.02 -40.69 -18.91
N VAL A 14 -2.09 -41.29 -18.41
CA VAL A 14 -3.01 -40.64 -17.47
C VAL A 14 -2.28 -40.28 -16.16
N ILE A 15 -1.48 -41.18 -15.61
CA ILE A 15 -0.68 -40.92 -14.42
C ILE A 15 0.31 -39.76 -14.67
N LEU A 16 0.98 -39.75 -15.82
CA LEU A 16 1.91 -38.69 -16.20
C LEU A 16 1.20 -37.32 -16.27
N ILE A 17 0.04 -37.25 -16.90
CA ILE A 17 -0.78 -36.01 -16.98
C ILE A 17 -1.20 -35.56 -15.57
N ILE A 18 -1.63 -36.47 -14.71
CA ILE A 18 -2.01 -36.13 -13.32
C ILE A 18 -0.80 -35.59 -12.56
N VAL A 19 0.35 -36.21 -12.68
CA VAL A 19 1.58 -35.75 -11.99
C VAL A 19 1.99 -34.38 -12.52
N GLN A 20 1.97 -34.15 -13.82
CA GLN A 20 2.30 -32.85 -14.42
C GLN A 20 1.33 -31.75 -13.98
N THR A 21 0.02 -32.02 -13.92
CA THR A 21 -0.97 -31.06 -13.45
C THR A 21 -0.79 -30.74 -11.97
N ILE A 22 -0.50 -31.71 -11.13
CA ILE A 22 -0.22 -31.49 -9.70
C ILE A 22 1.06 -30.65 -9.54
N MET A 23 2.11 -30.94 -10.29
CA MET A 23 3.37 -30.17 -10.25
C MET A 23 3.14 -28.73 -10.73
N ALA A 24 2.41 -28.53 -11.81
CA ALA A 24 2.07 -27.20 -12.33
C ALA A 24 1.28 -26.37 -11.30
N MET A 25 0.26 -26.96 -10.67
CA MET A 25 -0.50 -26.31 -9.60
C MET A 25 0.37 -25.95 -8.39
N LYS A 26 1.28 -26.83 -8.00
CA LYS A 26 2.22 -26.59 -6.90
C LYS A 26 3.17 -25.43 -7.24
N MET A 27 3.73 -25.40 -8.43
CA MET A 27 4.59 -24.30 -8.89
C MET A 27 3.83 -22.98 -8.96
N ALA A 28 2.62 -22.97 -9.52
CA ALA A 28 1.78 -21.76 -9.57
C ALA A 28 1.47 -21.22 -8.17
N ARG A 29 1.16 -22.10 -7.19
CA ARG A 29 0.95 -21.72 -5.79
C ARG A 29 2.21 -21.15 -5.13
N GLN A 30 3.36 -21.75 -5.41
CA GLN A 30 4.64 -21.25 -4.89
C GLN A 30 4.99 -19.89 -5.49
N ASN A 31 4.83 -19.71 -6.80
CA ASN A 31 5.07 -18.43 -7.47
C ASN A 31 4.16 -17.33 -6.90
N LYS A 32 2.85 -17.60 -6.75
CA LYS A 32 1.91 -16.65 -6.13
C LYS A 32 2.32 -16.26 -4.71
N LEU A 33 2.82 -17.22 -3.92
CA LEU A 33 3.30 -16.95 -2.56
C LEU A 33 4.59 -16.11 -2.57
N LEU A 34 5.49 -16.35 -3.51
CA LEU A 34 6.72 -15.58 -3.70
C LEU A 34 6.39 -14.14 -4.15
N GLU A 35 5.47 -13.96 -5.08
CA GLU A 35 4.97 -12.63 -5.49
C GLU A 35 4.36 -11.88 -4.31
N GLN A 36 3.47 -12.51 -3.55
CA GLN A 36 2.90 -11.88 -2.35
C GLN A 36 3.98 -11.44 -1.36
N ARG A 37 5.00 -12.26 -1.12
CA ARG A 37 6.12 -11.89 -0.23
C ARG A 37 7.00 -10.79 -0.81
N ALA A 38 7.14 -10.74 -2.14
CA ALA A 38 7.94 -9.71 -2.82
C ALA A 38 7.27 -8.33 -2.80
N TYR A 39 5.92 -8.28 -2.80
CA TYR A 39 5.16 -7.04 -2.96
C TYR A 39 4.30 -6.65 -1.76
N THR A 40 4.33 -7.40 -0.66
CA THR A 40 3.56 -7.12 0.56
C THR A 40 4.49 -6.79 1.72
N ASP A 41 4.15 -5.75 2.49
CA ASP A 41 4.80 -5.45 3.76
C ASP A 41 4.32 -6.43 4.83
N ALA A 42 5.24 -7.20 5.40
CA ALA A 42 4.93 -8.28 6.34
C ALA A 42 4.28 -7.80 7.64
N ARG A 43 4.47 -6.54 8.02
CA ARG A 43 3.97 -5.97 9.26
C ARG A 43 2.55 -5.43 9.11
N THR A 44 2.29 -4.69 8.05
CA THR A 44 1.00 -4.03 7.80
C THR A 44 0.08 -4.82 6.89
N GLY A 45 0.63 -5.75 6.10
CA GLY A 45 -0.07 -6.46 5.04
C GLY A 45 -0.48 -5.56 3.86
N LEU A 46 -0.02 -4.31 3.82
CA LEU A 46 -0.18 -3.40 2.68
C LEU A 46 0.84 -3.75 1.58
N PRO A 47 0.62 -3.32 0.34
CA PRO A 47 1.66 -3.21 -0.66
C PRO A 47 2.91 -2.55 -0.08
N ASN A 48 4.07 -3.16 -0.34
CA ASN A 48 5.35 -2.68 0.16
C ASN A 48 6.00 -1.66 -0.80
N ARG A 49 7.21 -1.20 -0.45
CA ARG A 49 7.98 -0.26 -1.26
C ARG A 49 8.19 -0.71 -2.71
N SER A 50 8.38 -2.02 -2.93
CA SER A 50 8.55 -2.56 -4.29
C SER A 50 7.28 -2.42 -5.11
N ALA A 51 6.12 -2.72 -4.51
CA ALA A 51 4.81 -2.51 -5.14
C ALA A 51 4.54 -1.02 -5.43
N CYS A 52 4.86 -0.13 -4.48
CA CYS A 52 4.74 1.31 -4.69
C CYS A 52 5.60 1.79 -5.87
N LYS A 53 6.86 1.35 -5.93
CA LYS A 53 7.77 1.71 -7.02
C LYS A 53 7.33 1.16 -8.37
N GLU A 54 6.74 0.00 -8.41
CA GLU A 54 6.25 -0.61 -9.64
C GLU A 54 5.17 0.26 -10.29
N ILE A 55 4.19 0.73 -9.52
CA ILE A 55 3.14 1.62 -10.07
C ILE A 55 3.68 3.01 -10.42
N LEU A 56 4.68 3.54 -9.69
CA LEU A 56 5.30 4.82 -10.00
C LEU A 56 6.15 4.77 -11.26
N ASN A 57 6.84 3.64 -11.51
CA ASN A 57 7.68 3.45 -12.70
C ASN A 57 6.86 3.24 -13.99
N ASN A 58 5.56 3.08 -13.91
CA ASN A 58 4.69 3.10 -15.07
C ASN A 58 4.60 4.54 -15.58
N ASN A 59 5.44 4.86 -16.59
CA ASN A 59 5.52 6.20 -17.20
C ASN A 59 4.32 6.52 -18.12
N GLU A 60 3.20 5.82 -17.99
CA GLU A 60 2.00 6.12 -18.74
C GLU A 60 1.39 7.44 -18.28
N ILE A 61 0.97 8.24 -19.27
CA ILE A 61 0.21 9.46 -19.00
C ILE A 61 -1.14 9.06 -18.41
N ILE A 62 -1.48 9.68 -17.30
CA ILE A 62 -2.74 9.45 -16.60
C ILE A 62 -3.89 9.91 -17.50
N SER A 63 -4.79 9.00 -17.81
CA SER A 63 -5.94 9.23 -18.70
C SER A 63 -7.23 9.58 -17.96
N SER A 64 -7.34 9.24 -16.68
CA SER A 64 -8.48 9.56 -15.81
C SER A 64 -8.04 10.41 -14.61
N PRO A 65 -8.93 11.26 -14.03
CA PRO A 65 -8.58 12.04 -12.85
C PRO A 65 -8.07 11.15 -11.72
N THR A 66 -6.85 11.42 -11.26
CA THR A 66 -6.15 10.58 -10.29
C THR A 66 -5.41 11.47 -9.29
N ALA A 67 -5.48 11.14 -8.01
CA ALA A 67 -4.73 11.81 -6.95
C ALA A 67 -3.70 10.88 -6.32
N CYS A 68 -2.56 11.45 -5.93
CA CYS A 68 -1.54 10.80 -5.12
C CYS A 68 -1.43 11.53 -3.79
N ILE A 69 -1.43 10.78 -2.68
CA ILE A 69 -1.29 11.33 -1.33
C ILE A 69 -0.11 10.62 -0.67
N ILE A 70 0.78 11.39 -0.08
CA ILE A 70 1.90 10.91 0.72
C ILE A 70 1.65 11.26 2.18
N PHE A 71 1.89 10.28 3.04
CA PHE A 71 1.80 10.41 4.49
C PHE A 71 3.14 10.07 5.13
N ASP A 72 3.48 10.79 6.20
CA ASP A 72 4.63 10.51 7.06
C ASP A 72 4.16 10.51 8.53
N LEU A 73 4.34 9.39 9.22
CA LEU A 73 3.99 9.27 10.64
C LEU A 73 4.92 10.10 11.51
N ASN A 74 4.34 11.03 12.25
CA ASN A 74 5.09 11.85 13.19
C ASN A 74 5.48 11.04 14.45
N ASN A 75 6.58 11.46 15.07
CA ASN A 75 7.05 10.96 16.36
C ASN A 75 7.38 9.46 16.44
N LEU A 76 7.44 8.71 15.32
CA LEU A 76 7.76 7.28 15.35
C LEU A 76 9.11 7.00 16.02
N LYS A 77 10.12 7.83 15.74
CA LYS A 77 11.44 7.70 16.38
C LYS A 77 11.34 7.91 17.89
N PHE A 78 10.64 8.94 18.36
CA PHE A 78 10.45 9.21 19.77
C PHE A 78 9.74 8.05 20.49
N ILE A 79 8.70 7.47 19.87
CA ILE A 79 7.98 6.31 20.40
C ILE A 79 8.91 5.09 20.47
N ASN A 80 9.72 4.84 19.43
CA ASN A 80 10.70 3.76 19.44
C ASN A 80 11.73 3.92 20.57
N ASP A 81 12.24 5.14 20.76
CA ASP A 81 13.29 5.43 21.73
C ASP A 81 12.75 5.38 23.18
N THR A 82 11.47 5.74 23.40
CA THR A 82 10.87 5.81 24.76
C THR A 82 10.09 4.54 25.14
N MET A 83 9.40 3.91 24.20
CA MET A 83 8.49 2.78 24.45
C MET A 83 8.93 1.49 23.76
N GLY A 84 10.07 1.52 23.05
CA GLY A 84 10.65 0.39 22.33
C GLY A 84 10.03 0.16 20.93
N HIS A 85 10.77 -0.55 20.07
CA HIS A 85 10.38 -0.81 18.68
C HIS A 85 9.02 -1.51 18.52
N SER A 86 8.62 -2.32 19.50
CA SER A 86 7.31 -2.98 19.45
C SER A 86 6.15 -1.98 19.56
N ALA A 87 6.34 -0.85 20.23
CA ALA A 87 5.34 0.22 20.31
C ALA A 87 5.24 0.96 18.97
N GLY A 88 6.38 1.30 18.34
CA GLY A 88 6.39 1.88 17.01
C GLY A 88 5.77 0.96 15.96
N ASP A 89 6.02 -0.34 16.06
CA ASP A 89 5.40 -1.34 15.19
C ASP A 89 3.87 -1.34 15.31
N ARG A 90 3.34 -1.27 16.54
CA ARG A 90 1.89 -1.15 16.77
C ARG A 90 1.32 0.15 16.20
N LEU A 91 2.04 1.27 16.30
CA LEU A 91 1.62 2.54 15.70
C LEU A 91 1.53 2.44 14.18
N ILE A 92 2.53 1.86 13.54
CA ILE A 92 2.56 1.62 12.09
C ILE A 92 1.35 0.76 11.66
N VAL A 93 1.08 -0.34 12.37
CA VAL A 93 -0.07 -1.22 12.08
C VAL A 93 -1.40 -0.49 12.31
N LYS A 94 -1.50 0.31 13.38
CA LYS A 94 -2.69 1.11 13.69
C LYS A 94 -2.99 2.12 12.57
N PHE A 95 -1.97 2.81 12.06
CA PHE A 95 -2.11 3.76 10.96
C PHE A 95 -2.47 3.07 9.64
N ALA A 96 -1.83 1.95 9.32
CA ALA A 96 -2.20 1.13 8.17
C ALA A 96 -3.66 0.67 8.21
N GLY A 97 -4.16 0.29 9.38
CA GLY A 97 -5.56 -0.05 9.61
C GLY A 97 -6.50 1.13 9.38
N LEU A 98 -6.12 2.33 9.86
CA LEU A 98 -6.86 3.56 9.62
C LEU A 98 -6.97 3.88 8.12
N LEU A 99 -5.85 3.82 7.38
CA LEU A 99 -5.87 4.04 5.92
C LEU A 99 -6.81 3.05 5.22
N ARG A 100 -6.72 1.76 5.55
CA ARG A 100 -7.61 0.74 4.98
C ARG A 100 -9.10 0.96 5.29
N SER A 101 -9.42 1.56 6.43
CA SER A 101 -10.83 1.82 6.80
C SER A 101 -11.44 2.99 6.06
N VAL A 102 -10.62 3.92 5.57
CA VAL A 102 -11.07 5.15 4.90
C VAL A 102 -10.98 5.05 3.38
N PHE A 103 -9.91 4.43 2.86
CA PHE A 103 -9.72 4.28 1.42
C PHE A 103 -10.34 2.97 0.91
N PRO A 104 -11.21 3.00 -0.12
CA PRO A 104 -11.85 1.81 -0.69
C PRO A 104 -10.83 0.88 -1.37
N GLU A 105 -11.22 -0.40 -1.55
CA GLU A 105 -10.35 -1.43 -2.16
C GLU A 105 -9.92 -1.13 -3.62
N LYS A 106 -10.66 -0.26 -4.32
CA LYS A 106 -10.29 0.18 -5.67
C LYS A 106 -9.04 1.06 -5.68
N ASP A 107 -8.71 1.71 -4.57
CA ASP A 107 -7.59 2.61 -4.44
C ASP A 107 -6.34 1.85 -3.99
N PHE A 108 -5.19 2.36 -4.41
CA PHE A 108 -3.93 1.80 -3.98
C PHE A 108 -3.51 2.41 -2.64
N VAL A 109 -3.26 1.57 -1.64
CA VAL A 109 -2.71 1.98 -0.34
C VAL A 109 -1.45 1.16 -0.07
N GLY A 110 -0.28 1.79 -0.01
CA GLY A 110 1.00 1.13 0.17
C GLY A 110 1.86 1.75 1.27
N ARG A 111 2.76 0.95 1.84
CA ARG A 111 3.81 1.42 2.75
C ARG A 111 5.09 1.65 1.96
N TYR A 112 5.44 2.92 1.74
CA TYR A 112 6.58 3.33 0.91
C TYR A 112 7.91 3.29 1.66
N GLY A 113 7.91 3.58 2.96
CA GLY A 113 9.09 3.63 3.80
C GLY A 113 8.87 3.10 5.22
N GLY A 114 9.74 3.46 6.15
CA GLY A 114 9.61 3.10 7.56
C GLY A 114 8.35 3.67 8.20
N ASP A 115 8.14 4.95 8.02
CA ASP A 115 7.06 5.80 8.51
C ASP A 115 6.22 6.43 7.37
N GLU A 116 6.56 6.15 6.12
CA GLU A 116 5.96 6.73 4.93
C GLU A 116 4.95 5.79 4.28
N PHE A 117 3.80 6.36 3.90
CA PHE A 117 2.73 5.66 3.20
C PHE A 117 2.31 6.44 1.97
N MET A 118 1.90 5.71 0.94
CA MET A 118 1.42 6.25 -0.32
C MET A 118 0.01 5.75 -0.59
N VAL A 119 -0.85 6.66 -1.02
CA VAL A 119 -2.21 6.33 -1.49
C VAL A 119 -2.38 6.90 -2.89
N VAL A 120 -2.97 6.12 -3.80
CA VAL A 120 -3.40 6.58 -5.11
C VAL A 120 -4.89 6.36 -5.22
N ILE A 121 -5.61 7.45 -5.46
CA ILE A 121 -7.07 7.47 -5.65
C ILE A 121 -7.35 7.61 -7.13
N TYR A 122 -8.07 6.66 -7.69
CA TYR A 122 -8.45 6.64 -9.10
C TYR A 122 -9.86 7.21 -9.29
N ASP A 123 -10.08 7.86 -10.44
CA ASP A 123 -11.37 8.45 -10.82
C ASP A 123 -11.93 9.37 -9.73
N THR A 124 -11.15 10.37 -9.33
CA THR A 124 -11.46 11.30 -8.23
C THR A 124 -11.25 12.74 -8.63
N ASP A 125 -11.92 13.67 -7.96
CA ASP A 125 -11.73 15.11 -8.08
C ASP A 125 -11.20 15.73 -6.77
N LYS A 126 -10.88 17.04 -6.82
CA LYS A 126 -10.36 17.76 -5.65
C LYS A 126 -11.33 17.76 -4.46
N ALA A 127 -12.64 17.85 -4.73
CA ALA A 127 -13.63 17.90 -3.68
C ALA A 127 -13.73 16.57 -2.95
N GLU A 128 -13.68 15.46 -3.69
CA GLU A 128 -13.66 14.11 -3.13
C GLU A 128 -12.39 13.86 -2.30
N VAL A 129 -11.21 14.29 -2.80
CA VAL A 129 -9.96 14.20 -2.03
C VAL A 129 -10.06 14.95 -0.70
N TYR A 130 -10.62 16.17 -0.69
CA TYR A 130 -10.81 16.93 0.55
C TYR A 130 -11.75 16.23 1.53
N GLU A 131 -12.88 15.67 1.06
CA GLU A 131 -13.82 14.96 1.94
C GLU A 131 -13.22 13.66 2.49
N ILE A 132 -12.43 12.92 1.70
CA ILE A 132 -11.71 11.73 2.16
C ILE A 132 -10.68 12.09 3.24
N LEU A 133 -9.87 13.14 3.02
CA LEU A 133 -8.89 13.61 4.01
C LEU A 133 -9.55 14.10 5.31
N LYS A 134 -10.69 14.76 5.21
CA LYS A 134 -11.49 15.17 6.36
C LYS A 134 -12.06 13.95 7.12
N CYS A 135 -12.56 12.96 6.40
CA CYS A 135 -13.00 11.70 6.98
C CYS A 135 -11.83 11.00 7.72
N LEU A 136 -10.66 10.94 7.09
CA LEU A 136 -9.44 10.37 7.69
C LEU A 136 -9.07 11.08 9.00
N CYS A 137 -9.15 12.41 9.03
CA CYS A 137 -8.89 13.20 10.24
C CYS A 137 -9.89 12.86 11.36
N LEU A 138 -11.17 12.78 11.05
CA LEU A 138 -12.22 12.41 12.03
C LEU A 138 -12.03 10.99 12.58
N GLU A 139 -11.73 10.02 11.73
CA GLU A 139 -11.48 8.64 12.15
C GLU A 139 -10.20 8.52 12.99
N LYS A 140 -9.14 9.27 12.63
CA LYS A 140 -7.93 9.41 13.45
C LYS A 140 -8.26 9.93 14.84
N ASP A 141 -9.07 11.00 14.93
CA ASP A 141 -9.41 11.60 16.21
C ASP A 141 -10.26 10.65 17.08
N LYS A 142 -11.20 9.91 16.49
CA LYS A 142 -11.95 8.85 17.18
C LYS A 142 -11.00 7.79 17.75
N LEU A 143 -10.05 7.30 16.95
CA LEU A 143 -9.08 6.29 17.38
C LEU A 143 -8.15 6.81 18.48
N ASN A 144 -7.79 8.09 18.45
CA ASN A 144 -6.96 8.72 19.46
C ASN A 144 -7.72 8.94 20.78
N ASN A 145 -9.02 9.19 20.73
CA ASN A 145 -9.87 9.40 21.91
C ASN A 145 -10.28 8.10 22.64
N THR A 146 -9.90 6.92 22.13
CA THR A 146 -10.22 5.62 22.78
C THR A 146 -9.35 5.29 24.01
N GLY A 147 -8.52 6.22 24.51
CA GLY A 147 -7.66 6.02 25.68
C GLY A 147 -6.39 5.21 25.39
N ASN A 148 -6.03 5.01 24.13
CA ASN A 148 -4.79 4.36 23.73
C ASN A 148 -3.58 5.28 23.98
N GLU A 149 -2.51 4.73 24.56
CA GLU A 149 -1.24 5.44 24.77
C GLU A 149 -0.57 5.89 23.46
N LEU A 150 -0.82 5.15 22.34
CA LEU A 150 -0.25 5.45 21.05
C LEU A 150 -1.20 6.33 20.23
N GLN A 151 -0.88 7.60 20.16
CA GLN A 151 -1.60 8.59 19.37
C GLN A 151 -1.10 8.55 17.91
N ILE A 152 -2.04 8.47 16.97
CA ILE A 152 -1.73 8.65 15.54
C ILE A 152 -1.59 10.13 15.28
N ASP A 153 -0.43 10.54 14.77
CA ASP A 153 -0.19 11.86 14.23
C ASP A 153 0.63 11.71 12.94
N TYR A 154 0.30 12.49 11.91
CA TYR A 154 0.94 12.40 10.60
C TYR A 154 0.98 13.74 9.88
N ALA A 155 1.99 13.95 9.05
CA ALA A 155 1.98 14.94 8.00
C ALA A 155 1.46 14.30 6.70
N CYS A 156 0.79 15.08 5.87
CA CYS A 156 0.38 14.64 4.54
C CYS A 156 0.52 15.76 3.50
N GLY A 157 0.75 15.35 2.27
CA GLY A 157 0.66 16.19 1.07
C GLY A 157 -0.01 15.41 -0.04
N TRP A 158 -0.64 16.09 -0.96
CA TRP A 158 -1.32 15.45 -2.08
C TRP A 158 -1.26 16.30 -3.36
N ALA A 159 -1.33 15.63 -4.49
CA ALA A 159 -1.39 16.21 -5.81
C ALA A 159 -2.40 15.44 -6.68
N ILE A 160 -3.02 16.13 -7.63
CA ILE A 160 -4.03 15.57 -8.54
C ILE A 160 -3.66 15.85 -9.98
N SER A 161 -3.97 14.91 -10.86
CA SER A 161 -3.61 14.97 -12.29
C SER A 161 -4.19 16.18 -13.02
N GLU A 162 -5.35 16.70 -12.59
CA GLU A 162 -5.99 17.88 -13.18
C GLU A 162 -5.13 19.16 -13.09
N ASP A 163 -4.18 19.25 -12.16
CA ASP A 163 -3.30 20.40 -12.00
C ASP A 163 -2.10 20.39 -12.95
N TYR A 164 -1.94 19.32 -13.73
CA TYR A 164 -0.80 19.12 -14.62
C TYR A 164 -1.26 18.83 -16.05
N LYS A 165 -0.59 19.41 -17.03
CA LYS A 165 -0.96 19.26 -18.45
C LYS A 165 -0.75 17.86 -18.99
N GLU A 166 0.29 17.19 -18.53
CA GLU A 166 0.63 15.78 -18.83
C GLU A 166 1.22 15.20 -17.55
N SER A 167 0.46 14.40 -16.83
CA SER A 167 0.88 13.84 -15.55
C SER A 167 1.13 12.35 -15.63
N THR A 168 2.18 11.91 -14.94
CA THR A 168 2.41 10.52 -14.58
C THR A 168 2.24 10.37 -13.07
N LEU A 169 2.09 9.14 -12.59
CA LEU A 169 2.05 8.91 -11.13
C LEU A 169 3.31 9.40 -10.43
N GLN A 170 4.48 9.35 -11.09
CA GLN A 170 5.73 9.86 -10.53
C GLN A 170 5.68 11.38 -10.33
N ILE A 171 5.12 12.15 -11.27
CA ILE A 171 4.96 13.61 -11.11
C ILE A 171 4.03 13.94 -9.94
N LEU A 172 2.93 13.21 -9.80
CA LEU A 172 2.01 13.40 -8.67
C LEU A 172 2.66 13.04 -7.34
N PHE A 173 3.42 11.95 -7.30
CA PHE A 173 4.18 11.52 -6.13
C PHE A 173 5.17 12.61 -5.69
N ASP A 174 6.03 13.10 -6.59
CA ASP A 174 7.06 14.09 -6.29
C ASP A 174 6.45 15.42 -5.79
N SER A 175 5.31 15.81 -6.38
CA SER A 175 4.57 16.99 -5.95
C SER A 175 3.92 16.80 -4.58
N ALA A 176 3.28 15.66 -4.34
CA ALA A 176 2.66 15.32 -3.05
C ALA A 176 3.71 15.25 -1.93
N ASP A 177 4.88 14.67 -2.21
CA ASP A 177 6.00 14.59 -1.26
C ASP A 177 6.51 15.99 -0.88
N SER A 178 6.67 16.87 -1.87
CA SER A 178 7.06 18.26 -1.63
C SER A 178 6.07 19.00 -0.74
N TYR A 179 4.77 18.88 -0.99
CA TYR A 179 3.71 19.48 -0.16
C TYR A 179 3.67 18.87 1.26
N MET A 180 3.87 17.57 1.39
CA MET A 180 3.96 16.89 2.69
C MET A 180 5.14 17.44 3.51
N TYR A 181 6.30 17.61 2.87
CA TYR A 181 7.49 18.14 3.53
C TYR A 181 7.29 19.59 3.99
N GLU A 182 6.68 20.46 3.17
CA GLU A 182 6.34 21.85 3.55
C GLU A 182 5.38 21.88 4.74
N ASN A 183 4.32 21.07 4.73
CA ASN A 183 3.36 20.96 5.82
C ASN A 183 4.03 20.48 7.12
N LYS A 184 4.92 19.50 7.03
CA LYS A 184 5.69 19.01 8.17
C LYS A 184 6.57 20.09 8.80
N GLN A 185 7.14 20.97 7.98
CA GLN A 185 7.94 22.12 8.45
C GLN A 185 7.11 23.19 9.14
N LEU A 186 5.92 23.49 8.60
CA LEU A 186 5.00 24.49 9.18
C LEU A 186 4.50 24.02 10.54
N CYS A 187 4.12 22.75 10.71
CA CYS A 187 3.69 22.20 11.98
C CYS A 187 4.80 22.24 13.05
N LYS A 188 6.06 22.00 12.68
CA LYS A 188 7.20 22.12 13.61
C LYS A 188 7.44 23.53 14.12
N LYS A 189 7.22 24.55 13.27
CA LYS A 189 7.39 25.97 13.64
C LYS A 189 6.29 26.49 14.57
N GLN A 190 5.09 25.91 14.51
CA GLN A 190 3.96 26.30 15.38
C GLN A 190 4.04 25.68 16.78
N ASN A 191 4.85 24.64 16.96
CA ASN A 191 5.04 23.92 18.23
C ASN A 191 6.34 24.31 18.97
N GLN A 192 7.06 25.33 18.49
CA GLN A 192 8.17 25.99 19.16
C GLN A 192 7.77 27.35 19.73
#